data_15b26780f413f7e3f09ea73b30111dad
#
_entry.id   15b26780f413f7e3f09ea73b30111dad
#
_cell.length_a   1.000
_cell.length_b   1.000
_cell.length_c   1.000
_cell.angle_alpha   90.00
_cell.angle_beta   90.00
_cell.angle_gamma   90.00
#
_symmetry.space_group_name_H-M   'P 1'
#
loop_
_entity.id
_entity.type
_entity.pdbx_description
1 polymer ?
#
loop_
_entity_poly.entity_id
_entity_poly.type
_entity_poly.pdbx_seq_one_letter_code
_entity_poly.pdbx_strand_id
1 'polypeptide(L)'
;PGYLASCRRYVRILQQKNALLRHSATGQERPYAEKRTLLEVLNTELAAQGEALQQRRREYLKLLAPRACANYAELSHGAERMSIRYAAQFAPGGLAELLRQRQEEELRAGQSLCGIHREDVELLLDDQPAKVFASQGQQRSVVLSLKMAEAAAAARITGEHPVLLLDDVLSELDEGRKQYLLTRMKEKQTFVTSCDDTAFLKTDGEVYRMNGGVLTKA
;
A
#
# COMPACT_ATOMS: atom_id res chain seq x y z
N PRO A 1 -7.42 15.40 -0.31
CA PRO A 1 -8.89 15.27 -0.25
C PRO A 1 -9.47 14.54 -1.46
N GLY A 2 -8.97 14.77 -2.68
CA GLY A 2 -9.54 14.20 -3.90
C GLY A 2 -9.34 12.69 -4.11
N TYR A 3 -8.23 12.10 -3.64
CA TYR A 3 -7.96 10.67 -3.81
C TYR A 3 -8.97 9.79 -3.08
N LEU A 4 -9.22 10.08 -1.81
CA LEU A 4 -10.18 9.31 -1.00
C LEU A 4 -11.61 9.41 -1.53
N ALA A 5 -12.01 10.59 -2.03
CA ALA A 5 -13.31 10.78 -2.67
C ALA A 5 -13.45 9.94 -3.94
N SER A 6 -12.41 9.91 -4.80
CA SER A 6 -12.37 9.06 -5.98
C SER A 6 -12.39 7.57 -5.64
N CYS A 7 -11.67 7.14 -4.60
CA CYS A 7 -11.72 5.76 -4.12
C CYS A 7 -13.13 5.35 -3.67
N ARG A 8 -13.79 6.21 -2.87
CA ARG A 8 -15.17 5.94 -2.39
C ARG A 8 -16.15 5.85 -3.57
N ARG A 9 -16.01 6.74 -4.55
CA ARG A 9 -16.85 6.72 -5.76
C ARG A 9 -16.61 5.45 -6.57
N TYR A 10 -15.35 5.10 -6.82
CA TYR A 10 -15.00 3.88 -7.53
C TYR A 10 -15.56 2.62 -6.86
N VAL A 11 -15.40 2.49 -5.54
CA VAL A 11 -15.93 1.35 -4.77
C VAL A 11 -17.44 1.26 -4.88
N ARG A 12 -18.16 2.40 -4.81
CA ARG A 12 -19.63 2.43 -4.94
C ARG A 12 -20.06 1.95 -6.34
N ILE A 13 -19.42 2.43 -7.39
CA ILE A 13 -19.72 2.00 -8.77
C ILE A 13 -19.42 0.50 -8.94
N LEU A 14 -18.31 0.03 -8.40
CA LEU A 14 -17.93 -1.38 -8.42
C LEU A 14 -18.96 -2.27 -7.70
N GLN A 15 -19.46 -1.82 -6.56
CA GLN A 15 -20.53 -2.53 -5.82
C GLN A 15 -21.82 -2.61 -6.65
N GLN A 16 -22.23 -1.51 -7.28
CA GLN A 16 -23.40 -1.47 -8.17
C GLN A 16 -23.21 -2.41 -9.38
N LYS A 17 -22.03 -2.37 -10.01
CA LYS A 17 -21.67 -3.29 -11.10
C LYS A 17 -21.75 -4.75 -10.65
N ASN A 18 -21.13 -5.10 -9.53
CA ASN A 18 -21.17 -6.47 -9.02
C ASN A 18 -22.59 -6.92 -8.63
N ALA A 19 -23.43 -6.03 -8.10
CA ALA A 19 -24.83 -6.34 -7.82
C ALA A 19 -25.60 -6.62 -9.12
N LEU A 20 -25.32 -5.87 -10.19
CA LEU A 20 -25.94 -6.07 -11.52
C LEU A 20 -25.42 -7.37 -12.18
N LEU A 21 -24.15 -7.73 -12.01
CA LEU A 21 -23.55 -8.94 -12.57
C LEU A 21 -24.07 -10.22 -11.92
N ARG A 22 -24.37 -10.21 -10.62
CA ARG A 22 -24.87 -11.37 -9.91
C ARG A 22 -26.19 -11.86 -10.52
N HIS A 23 -26.33 -13.19 -10.65
CA HIS A 23 -27.60 -13.78 -11.00
C HIS A 23 -28.56 -13.60 -9.83
N SER A 24 -29.78 -13.15 -10.12
CA SER A 24 -30.76 -12.94 -9.07
C SER A 24 -31.23 -14.30 -8.52
N ALA A 25 -30.99 -14.53 -7.25
CA ALA A 25 -31.50 -15.72 -6.55
C ALA A 25 -33.05 -15.75 -6.48
N THR A 26 -33.71 -14.65 -6.87
CA THR A 26 -35.17 -14.49 -6.82
C THR A 26 -35.89 -14.79 -8.15
N GLY A 27 -35.17 -15.24 -9.17
CA GLY A 27 -35.78 -15.63 -10.47
C GLY A 27 -36.27 -14.44 -11.33
N GLN A 28 -36.19 -13.20 -10.84
CA GLN A 28 -36.47 -12.00 -11.63
C GLN A 28 -35.17 -11.50 -12.29
N GLU A 29 -34.72 -12.17 -13.32
CA GLU A 29 -33.59 -11.65 -14.10
C GLU A 29 -34.07 -10.52 -15.02
N ARG A 30 -33.32 -9.41 -15.01
CA ARG A 30 -33.49 -8.35 -16.00
C ARG A 30 -33.21 -8.90 -17.39
N PRO A 31 -33.94 -8.43 -18.43
CA PRO A 31 -33.63 -8.79 -19.80
C PRO A 31 -32.15 -8.53 -20.10
N TYR A 32 -31.50 -9.46 -20.80
CA TYR A 32 -30.08 -9.40 -21.13
C TYR A 32 -29.65 -8.07 -21.76
N ALA A 33 -30.47 -7.53 -22.70
CA ALA A 33 -30.20 -6.25 -23.33
C ALA A 33 -30.19 -5.08 -22.35
N GLU A 34 -31.13 -5.05 -21.40
CA GLU A 34 -31.17 -4.00 -20.35
C GLU A 34 -29.95 -4.11 -19.42
N LYS A 35 -29.61 -5.32 -19.01
CA LYS A 35 -28.43 -5.60 -18.17
C LYS A 35 -27.16 -5.12 -18.84
N ARG A 36 -27.02 -5.38 -20.13
CA ARG A 36 -25.88 -4.95 -20.95
C ARG A 36 -25.77 -3.42 -21.03
N THR A 37 -26.85 -2.73 -21.31
CA THR A 37 -26.88 -1.26 -21.38
C THR A 37 -26.48 -0.62 -20.03
N LEU A 38 -27.02 -1.13 -18.92
CA LEU A 38 -26.65 -0.64 -17.58
C LEU A 38 -25.18 -0.91 -17.26
N LEU A 39 -24.62 -2.04 -17.68
CA LEU A 39 -23.20 -2.34 -17.52
C LEU A 39 -22.32 -1.37 -18.32
N GLU A 40 -22.71 -0.99 -19.52
CA GLU A 40 -21.98 -0.02 -20.35
C GLU A 40 -21.87 1.34 -19.63
N VAL A 41 -22.96 1.81 -19.02
CA VAL A 41 -22.98 3.06 -18.24
C VAL A 41 -22.05 2.94 -17.02
N LEU A 42 -22.19 1.86 -16.24
CA LEU A 42 -21.34 1.63 -15.06
C LEU A 42 -19.86 1.46 -15.43
N ASN A 43 -19.57 0.80 -16.54
CA ASN A 43 -18.21 0.62 -17.05
C ASN A 43 -17.57 1.95 -17.47
N THR A 44 -18.34 2.85 -18.08
CA THR A 44 -17.86 4.19 -18.45
C THR A 44 -17.47 5.00 -17.23
N GLU A 45 -18.32 5.02 -16.18
CA GLU A 45 -17.98 5.71 -14.94
C GLU A 45 -16.83 5.04 -14.19
N LEU A 46 -16.79 3.69 -14.15
CA LEU A 46 -15.73 2.92 -13.50
C LEU A 46 -14.38 3.18 -14.17
N ALA A 47 -14.36 3.24 -15.51
CA ALA A 47 -13.16 3.56 -16.28
C ALA A 47 -12.63 4.94 -15.94
N ALA A 48 -13.46 5.97 -15.95
CA ALA A 48 -13.05 7.34 -15.64
C ALA A 48 -12.44 7.46 -14.23
N GLN A 49 -13.07 6.85 -13.22
CA GLN A 49 -12.54 6.87 -11.86
C GLN A 49 -11.29 6.00 -11.72
N GLY A 50 -11.26 4.83 -12.36
CA GLY A 50 -10.13 3.90 -12.31
C GLY A 50 -8.86 4.48 -12.94
N GLU A 51 -8.99 5.13 -14.10
CA GLU A 51 -7.86 5.81 -14.76
C GLU A 51 -7.27 6.93 -13.88
N ALA A 52 -8.12 7.77 -13.31
CA ALA A 52 -7.68 8.84 -12.42
C ALA A 52 -6.97 8.30 -11.17
N LEU A 53 -7.44 7.17 -10.61
CA LEU A 53 -6.82 6.51 -9.47
C LEU A 53 -5.49 5.85 -9.85
N GLN A 54 -5.43 5.18 -11.01
CA GLN A 54 -4.19 4.55 -11.49
C GLN A 54 -3.10 5.60 -11.70
N GLN A 55 -3.44 6.73 -12.33
CA GLN A 55 -2.48 7.81 -12.54
C GLN A 55 -1.91 8.30 -11.21
N ARG A 56 -2.76 8.57 -10.21
CA ARG A 56 -2.31 9.04 -8.88
C ARG A 56 -1.44 8.00 -8.16
N ARG A 57 -1.78 6.70 -8.27
CA ARG A 57 -0.94 5.62 -7.73
C ARG A 57 0.44 5.61 -8.37
N ARG A 58 0.51 5.73 -9.69
CA ARG A 58 1.78 5.79 -10.43
C ARG A 58 2.62 7.01 -10.03
N GLU A 59 2.01 8.18 -9.90
CA GLU A 59 2.67 9.41 -9.46
C GLU A 59 3.22 9.26 -8.03
N TYR A 60 2.42 8.70 -7.13
CA TYR A 60 2.86 8.45 -5.76
C TYR A 60 4.01 7.43 -5.69
N LEU A 61 3.95 6.36 -6.46
CA LEU A 61 5.02 5.37 -6.52
C LEU A 61 6.32 5.94 -7.12
N LYS A 62 6.24 6.84 -8.08
CA LYS A 62 7.43 7.55 -8.59
C LYS A 62 8.12 8.37 -7.50
N LEU A 63 7.37 8.91 -6.55
CA LEU A 63 7.91 9.65 -5.42
C LEU A 63 8.45 8.71 -4.33
N LEU A 64 7.71 7.63 -4.04
CA LEU A 64 7.98 6.74 -2.91
C LEU A 64 9.11 5.74 -3.22
N ALA A 65 9.08 5.08 -4.39
CA ALA A 65 9.92 3.93 -4.69
C ALA A 65 11.42 4.23 -4.62
N PRO A 66 11.95 5.32 -5.19
CA PRO A 66 13.39 5.60 -5.11
C PRO A 66 13.87 5.74 -3.66
N ARG A 67 13.07 6.39 -2.82
CA ARG A 67 13.41 6.61 -1.41
C ARG A 67 13.32 5.33 -0.59
N ALA A 68 12.28 4.52 -0.82
CA ALA A 68 12.12 3.24 -0.15
C ALA A 68 13.26 2.28 -0.51
N CYS A 69 13.65 2.21 -1.78
CA CYS A 69 14.78 1.39 -2.23
C CYS A 69 16.11 1.88 -1.62
N ALA A 70 16.34 3.19 -1.55
CA ALA A 70 17.53 3.75 -0.89
C ALA A 70 17.56 3.42 0.61
N ASN A 71 16.44 3.60 1.32
CA ASN A 71 16.34 3.23 2.73
C ASN A 71 16.62 1.74 2.96
N TYR A 72 16.10 0.87 2.07
CA TYR A 72 16.35 -0.58 2.16
C TYR A 72 17.81 -0.93 1.92
N ALA A 73 18.44 -0.34 0.91
CA ALA A 73 19.86 -0.57 0.62
C ALA A 73 20.76 -0.17 1.81
N GLU A 74 20.44 0.95 2.48
CA GLU A 74 21.15 1.35 3.68
C GLU A 74 20.88 0.38 4.87
N LEU A 75 19.62 -0.06 5.06
CA LEU A 75 19.24 -1.03 6.10
C LEU A 75 19.86 -2.42 5.90
N SER A 76 19.98 -2.87 4.66
CA SER A 76 20.55 -4.18 4.32
C SER A 76 22.07 -4.13 4.15
N HIS A 77 22.69 -2.95 4.32
CA HIS A 77 24.10 -2.72 3.99
C HIS A 77 24.47 -3.15 2.55
N GLY A 78 23.50 -3.02 1.63
CA GLY A 78 23.66 -3.39 0.24
C GLY A 78 23.65 -4.90 -0.04
N ALA A 79 23.23 -5.73 0.94
CA ALA A 79 23.20 -7.18 0.79
C ALA A 79 22.24 -7.65 -0.31
N GLU A 80 21.09 -6.95 -0.44
CA GLU A 80 20.07 -7.26 -1.46
C GLU A 80 19.57 -5.97 -2.11
N ARG A 81 19.10 -6.09 -3.35
CA ARG A 81 18.51 -4.99 -4.11
C ARG A 81 16.98 -5.01 -4.01
N MET A 82 16.40 -4.02 -3.36
CA MET A 82 14.95 -3.82 -3.37
C MET A 82 14.51 -3.11 -4.66
N SER A 83 13.41 -3.58 -5.23
CA SER A 83 12.69 -2.89 -6.30
C SER A 83 11.17 -2.92 -6.05
N ILE A 84 10.47 -1.93 -6.60
CA ILE A 84 9.01 -1.76 -6.46
C ILE A 84 8.42 -1.70 -7.86
N ARG A 85 7.47 -2.59 -8.16
CA ARG A 85 6.78 -2.68 -9.44
C ARG A 85 5.28 -2.50 -9.27
N TYR A 86 4.68 -1.63 -10.06
CA TYR A 86 3.23 -1.53 -10.13
C TYR A 86 2.69 -2.57 -11.10
N ALA A 87 1.99 -3.57 -10.58
CA ALA A 87 1.37 -4.65 -11.36
C ALA A 87 0.03 -4.17 -11.93
N ALA A 88 0.10 -3.39 -12.98
CA ALA A 88 -1.06 -2.84 -13.65
C ALA A 88 -1.74 -3.86 -14.57
N GLN A 89 -3.07 -3.91 -14.57
CA GLN A 89 -3.84 -4.73 -15.51
C GLN A 89 -4.00 -4.09 -16.90
N PHE A 90 -3.86 -2.77 -16.98
CA PHE A 90 -4.06 -2.03 -18.22
C PHE A 90 -3.06 -0.88 -18.34
N ALA A 91 -2.76 -0.50 -19.57
CA ALA A 91 -1.98 0.70 -19.85
C ALA A 91 -2.80 1.95 -19.51
N PRO A 92 -2.19 3.11 -19.24
CA PRO A 92 -2.91 4.37 -19.08
C PRO A 92 -3.87 4.62 -20.26
N GLY A 93 -5.13 4.94 -19.95
CA GLY A 93 -6.20 5.11 -20.95
C GLY A 93 -6.84 3.81 -21.46
N GLY A 94 -6.41 2.65 -20.98
CA GLY A 94 -6.85 1.34 -21.48
C GLY A 94 -7.98 0.67 -20.72
N LEU A 95 -8.45 1.24 -19.59
CA LEU A 95 -9.44 0.56 -18.74
C LEU A 95 -10.81 0.42 -19.43
N ALA A 96 -11.26 1.43 -20.15
CA ALA A 96 -12.54 1.36 -20.84
C ALA A 96 -12.58 0.22 -21.86
N GLU A 97 -11.52 0.06 -22.64
CA GLU A 97 -11.41 -1.01 -23.63
C GLU A 97 -11.29 -2.39 -22.94
N LEU A 98 -10.51 -2.50 -21.87
CA LEU A 98 -10.41 -3.74 -21.11
C LEU A 98 -11.77 -4.16 -20.53
N LEU A 99 -12.55 -3.23 -19.97
CA LEU A 99 -13.89 -3.50 -19.46
C LEU A 99 -14.84 -3.96 -20.56
N ARG A 100 -14.75 -3.35 -21.76
CA ARG A 100 -15.55 -3.75 -22.92
C ARG A 100 -15.19 -5.18 -23.37
N GLN A 101 -13.92 -5.51 -23.46
CA GLN A 101 -13.45 -6.85 -23.86
C GLN A 101 -13.86 -7.94 -22.89
N ARG A 102 -13.86 -7.64 -21.58
CA ARG A 102 -14.16 -8.59 -20.52
C ARG A 102 -15.65 -8.67 -20.16
N GLN A 103 -16.50 -7.86 -20.73
CA GLN A 103 -17.91 -7.75 -20.33
C GLN A 103 -18.66 -9.10 -20.37
N GLU A 104 -18.50 -9.88 -21.43
CA GLU A 104 -19.16 -11.19 -21.55
C GLU A 104 -18.62 -12.22 -20.55
N GLU A 105 -17.34 -12.13 -20.22
CA GLU A 105 -16.73 -12.99 -19.20
C GLU A 105 -17.22 -12.61 -17.80
N GLU A 106 -17.33 -11.31 -17.50
CA GLU A 106 -17.87 -10.79 -16.25
C GLU A 106 -19.35 -11.15 -16.06
N LEU A 107 -20.15 -11.11 -17.13
CA LEU A 107 -21.55 -11.55 -17.11
C LEU A 107 -21.67 -13.03 -16.75
N ARG A 108 -20.80 -13.89 -17.30
CA ARG A 108 -20.77 -15.32 -16.96
C ARG A 108 -20.24 -15.57 -15.55
N ALA A 109 -19.21 -14.82 -15.12
CA ALA A 109 -18.60 -14.97 -13.79
C ALA A 109 -19.44 -14.37 -12.66
N GLY A 110 -20.43 -13.52 -12.94
CA GLY A 110 -21.26 -12.85 -11.96
C GLY A 110 -20.51 -11.81 -11.10
N GLN A 111 -19.34 -11.37 -11.54
CA GLN A 111 -18.49 -10.40 -10.82
C GLN A 111 -17.54 -9.66 -11.74
N SER A 112 -17.06 -8.51 -11.30
CA SER A 112 -16.03 -7.77 -12.01
C SER A 112 -14.68 -8.47 -11.95
N LEU A 113 -14.05 -8.68 -13.12
CA LEU A 113 -12.78 -9.39 -13.28
C LEU A 113 -11.60 -8.46 -13.52
N CYS A 114 -11.85 -7.21 -13.87
CA CYS A 114 -10.80 -6.26 -14.20
C CYS A 114 -11.08 -4.87 -13.60
N GLY A 115 -10.01 -4.09 -13.47
CA GLY A 115 -10.05 -2.74 -12.93
C GLY A 115 -9.01 -2.53 -11.81
N ILE A 116 -8.88 -1.30 -11.35
CA ILE A 116 -7.85 -0.88 -10.39
C ILE A 116 -7.88 -1.64 -9.04
N HIS A 117 -9.00 -2.27 -8.70
CA HIS A 117 -9.13 -3.11 -7.50
C HIS A 117 -8.46 -4.48 -7.64
N ARG A 118 -7.99 -4.83 -8.84
CA ARG A 118 -7.22 -6.05 -9.16
C ARG A 118 -5.74 -5.76 -9.37
N GLU A 119 -5.35 -4.49 -9.36
CA GLU A 119 -3.96 -4.09 -9.47
C GLU A 119 -3.26 -4.14 -8.10
N ASP A 120 -1.96 -4.39 -8.11
CA ASP A 120 -1.14 -4.51 -6.89
C ASP A 120 0.18 -3.76 -7.02
N VAL A 121 0.88 -3.62 -5.92
CA VAL A 121 2.25 -3.12 -5.85
C VAL A 121 3.14 -4.27 -5.40
N GLU A 122 3.98 -4.75 -6.29
CA GLU A 122 4.92 -5.81 -6.01
C GLU A 122 6.21 -5.28 -5.43
N LEU A 123 6.61 -5.83 -4.30
CA LEU A 123 7.87 -5.56 -3.62
C LEU A 123 8.81 -6.73 -3.91
N LEU A 124 9.95 -6.44 -4.51
CA LEU A 124 10.90 -7.46 -4.96
C LEU A 124 12.24 -7.26 -4.24
N LEU A 125 12.89 -8.36 -3.87
CA LEU A 125 14.28 -8.42 -3.42
C LEU A 125 15.04 -9.32 -4.40
N ASP A 126 16.08 -8.77 -5.00
CA ASP A 126 16.85 -9.45 -6.06
C ASP A 126 15.94 -10.07 -7.13
N ASP A 127 14.95 -9.26 -7.57
CA ASP A 127 13.93 -9.61 -8.56
C ASP A 127 12.98 -10.76 -8.15
N GLN A 128 13.01 -11.21 -6.88
CA GLN A 128 12.08 -12.20 -6.34
C GLN A 128 11.01 -11.53 -5.46
N PRO A 129 9.73 -11.97 -5.53
CA PRO A 129 8.66 -11.42 -4.70
C PRO A 129 8.96 -11.55 -3.20
N ALA A 130 9.14 -10.42 -2.52
CA ALA A 130 9.47 -10.39 -1.09
C ALA A 130 8.42 -11.10 -0.22
N LYS A 131 7.15 -11.05 -0.60
CA LYS A 131 6.06 -11.73 0.10
C LYS A 131 6.25 -13.25 0.20
N VAL A 132 6.94 -13.85 -0.78
CA VAL A 132 7.09 -15.32 -0.89
C VAL A 132 8.48 -15.77 -0.45
N PHE A 133 9.52 -15.05 -0.85
CA PHE A 133 10.91 -15.50 -0.73
C PHE A 133 11.70 -14.80 0.38
N ALA A 134 11.26 -13.63 0.85
CA ALA A 134 11.99 -12.91 1.88
C ALA A 134 11.81 -13.54 3.27
N SER A 135 12.89 -13.58 4.06
CA SER A 135 12.84 -13.91 5.48
C SER A 135 11.99 -12.89 6.25
N GLN A 136 11.56 -13.23 7.47
CA GLN A 136 10.80 -12.31 8.32
C GLN A 136 11.55 -10.99 8.55
N GLY A 137 12.86 -11.05 8.84
CA GLY A 137 13.69 -9.86 9.01
C GLY A 137 13.79 -9.00 7.75
N GLN A 138 13.90 -9.62 6.57
CA GLN A 138 13.87 -8.91 5.28
C GLN A 138 12.50 -8.26 5.02
N GLN A 139 11.39 -8.97 5.25
CA GLN A 139 10.04 -8.41 5.10
C GLN A 139 9.82 -7.19 6.00
N ARG A 140 10.27 -7.24 7.26
CA ARG A 140 10.20 -6.10 8.18
C ARG A 140 11.05 -4.93 7.72
N SER A 141 12.26 -5.20 7.23
CA SER A 141 13.12 -4.17 6.64
C SER A 141 12.48 -3.49 5.43
N VAL A 142 11.79 -4.27 4.58
CA VAL A 142 10.99 -3.73 3.46
C VAL A 142 9.89 -2.80 3.96
N VAL A 143 9.09 -3.24 4.94
CA VAL A 143 8.01 -2.44 5.52
C VAL A 143 8.54 -1.16 6.15
N LEU A 144 9.62 -1.26 6.94
CA LEU A 144 10.26 -0.13 7.58
C LEU A 144 10.78 0.88 6.55
N SER A 145 11.43 0.40 5.49
CA SER A 145 11.93 1.25 4.40
C SER A 145 10.81 2.02 3.70
N LEU A 146 9.65 1.37 3.49
CA LEU A 146 8.45 2.01 2.96
C LEU A 146 7.91 3.07 3.93
N LYS A 147 7.79 2.76 5.23
CA LYS A 147 7.28 3.70 6.23
C LYS A 147 8.17 4.94 6.38
N MET A 148 9.48 4.76 6.34
CA MET A 148 10.42 5.88 6.33
C MET A 148 10.29 6.73 5.06
N ALA A 149 10.07 6.10 3.90
CA ALA A 149 9.84 6.79 2.65
C ALA A 149 8.50 7.54 2.63
N GLU A 150 7.43 6.94 3.18
CA GLU A 150 6.13 7.61 3.37
C GLU A 150 6.26 8.85 4.25
N ALA A 151 6.98 8.76 5.37
CA ALA A 151 7.22 9.90 6.25
C ALA A 151 7.99 11.04 5.55
N ALA A 152 9.00 10.68 4.75
CA ALA A 152 9.74 11.66 3.96
C ALA A 152 8.89 12.30 2.86
N ALA A 153 8.02 11.52 2.21
CA ALA A 153 7.07 12.01 1.21
C ALA A 153 6.03 12.95 1.84
N ALA A 154 5.51 12.60 3.01
CA ALA A 154 4.59 13.45 3.78
C ALA A 154 5.24 14.78 4.13
N ALA A 155 6.44 14.76 4.69
CA ALA A 155 7.19 15.99 5.03
C ALA A 155 7.40 16.89 3.81
N ARG A 156 7.71 16.30 2.65
CA ARG A 156 7.87 17.06 1.39
C ARG A 156 6.57 17.72 0.92
N ILE A 157 5.43 17.06 1.14
CA ILE A 157 4.12 17.53 0.67
C ILE A 157 3.51 18.55 1.64
N THR A 158 3.66 18.34 2.96
CA THR A 158 3.05 19.18 3.99
C THR A 158 3.97 20.30 4.51
N GLY A 159 5.28 20.18 4.29
CA GLY A 159 6.30 21.06 4.88
C GLY A 159 6.65 20.72 6.33
N GLU A 160 6.00 19.71 6.93
CA GLU A 160 6.19 19.32 8.33
C GLU A 160 6.53 17.83 8.43
N HIS A 161 7.47 17.49 9.32
CA HIS A 161 7.79 16.09 9.59
C HIS A 161 6.67 15.43 10.38
N PRO A 162 6.15 14.27 9.93
CA PRO A 162 5.16 13.53 10.70
C PRO A 162 5.80 12.92 11.94
N VAL A 163 5.03 12.74 12.99
CA VAL A 163 5.40 11.92 14.15
C VAL A 163 5.43 10.45 13.72
N LEU A 164 6.53 9.76 14.03
CA LEU A 164 6.67 8.32 13.77
C LEU A 164 6.29 7.53 15.01
N LEU A 165 5.46 6.52 14.82
CA LEU A 165 5.08 5.55 15.85
C LEU A 165 5.58 4.17 15.41
N LEU A 166 6.53 3.60 16.14
CA LEU A 166 7.17 2.33 15.85
C LEU A 166 6.92 1.37 17.02
N ASP A 167 5.99 0.46 16.82
CA ASP A 167 5.57 -0.49 17.84
C ASP A 167 6.30 -1.82 17.66
N ASP A 168 7.13 -2.18 18.66
CA ASP A 168 7.95 -3.40 18.74
C ASP A 168 8.81 -3.71 17.48
N VAL A 169 9.22 -2.65 16.77
CA VAL A 169 9.97 -2.82 15.50
C VAL A 169 11.40 -3.33 15.75
N LEU A 170 11.97 -3.03 16.94
CA LEU A 170 13.37 -3.33 17.24
C LEU A 170 13.62 -4.80 17.59
N SER A 171 12.61 -5.52 18.10
CA SER A 171 12.75 -6.90 18.61
C SER A 171 13.24 -7.91 17.56
N GLU A 172 12.97 -7.64 16.30
CA GLU A 172 13.27 -8.58 15.20
C GLU A 172 14.30 -8.04 14.20
N LEU A 173 14.97 -6.95 14.54
CA LEU A 173 16.08 -6.40 13.76
C LEU A 173 17.41 -6.83 14.39
N ASP A 174 18.39 -7.14 13.54
CA ASP A 174 19.78 -7.28 13.98
C ASP A 174 20.35 -5.94 14.45
N GLU A 175 21.49 -5.98 15.16
CA GLU A 175 22.10 -4.80 15.77
C GLU A 175 22.44 -3.70 14.75
N GLY A 176 22.88 -4.07 13.54
CA GLY A 176 23.20 -3.10 12.48
C GLY A 176 21.96 -2.33 12.04
N ARG A 177 20.85 -3.03 11.81
CA ARG A 177 19.57 -2.44 11.43
C ARG A 177 18.94 -1.61 12.55
N LYS A 178 19.05 -2.06 13.82
CA LYS A 178 18.64 -1.27 14.99
C LYS A 178 19.38 0.06 15.06
N GLN A 179 20.72 0.02 14.96
CA GLN A 179 21.53 1.22 15.02
C GLN A 179 21.26 2.19 13.87
N TYR A 180 21.08 1.68 12.65
CA TYR A 180 20.67 2.49 11.51
C TYR A 180 19.35 3.22 11.78
N LEU A 181 18.33 2.48 12.24
CA LEU A 181 17.01 3.02 12.53
C LEU A 181 17.09 4.12 13.59
N LEU A 182 17.72 3.85 14.73
CA LEU A 182 17.88 4.80 15.82
C LEU A 182 18.62 6.07 15.39
N THR A 183 19.62 5.94 14.53
CA THR A 183 20.36 7.10 13.97
C THR A 183 19.49 7.97 13.09
N ARG A 184 18.65 7.33 12.24
CA ARG A 184 17.75 8.06 11.31
C ARG A 184 16.55 8.73 12.00
N MET A 185 16.24 8.31 13.24
CA MET A 185 15.16 8.90 14.02
C MET A 185 15.54 10.17 14.78
N LYS A 186 16.83 10.45 14.96
CA LYS A 186 17.32 11.60 15.75
C LYS A 186 16.76 12.96 15.30
N GLU A 187 16.45 13.11 14.02
CA GLU A 187 15.94 14.36 13.44
C GLU A 187 14.40 14.45 13.43
N LYS A 188 13.70 13.46 13.99
CA LYS A 188 12.24 13.34 13.88
C LYS A 188 11.64 13.00 15.23
N GLN A 189 10.47 13.56 15.54
CA GLN A 189 9.72 13.11 16.70
C GLN A 189 9.26 11.67 16.48
N THR A 190 9.80 10.74 17.27
CA THR A 190 9.56 9.32 17.11
C THR A 190 9.25 8.70 18.46
N PHE A 191 8.20 7.90 18.53
CA PHE A 191 7.88 7.04 19.67
C PHE A 191 8.19 5.60 19.28
N VAL A 192 8.98 4.92 20.07
CA VAL A 192 9.36 3.52 19.85
C VAL A 192 9.00 2.72 21.09
N THR A 193 8.30 1.62 20.90
CA THR A 193 8.08 0.63 21.96
C THR A 193 8.97 -0.58 21.74
N SER A 194 9.42 -1.21 22.83
CA SER A 194 10.16 -2.47 22.79
C SER A 194 10.01 -3.21 24.11
N CYS A 195 10.02 -4.53 24.06
CA CYS A 195 10.11 -5.38 25.22
C CYS A 195 11.57 -5.64 25.67
N ASP A 196 12.56 -5.18 24.89
CA ASP A 196 13.99 -5.33 25.17
C ASP A 196 14.52 -4.05 25.84
N ASP A 197 14.82 -4.14 27.14
CA ASP A 197 15.37 -3.04 27.93
C ASP A 197 16.73 -2.54 27.41
N THR A 198 17.48 -3.39 26.70
CA THR A 198 18.82 -3.05 26.20
C THR A 198 18.79 -2.27 24.91
N ALA A 199 17.67 -2.29 24.19
CA ALA A 199 17.52 -1.62 22.88
C ALA A 199 17.76 -0.11 22.93
N PHE A 200 17.55 0.52 24.09
CA PHE A 200 17.64 1.97 24.27
C PHE A 200 18.86 2.47 25.03
N LEU A 201 19.78 1.59 25.47
CA LEU A 201 20.96 1.96 26.25
C LEU A 201 21.89 2.97 25.56
N LYS A 202 21.84 3.08 24.25
CA LYS A 202 22.66 3.97 23.42
C LYS A 202 21.85 5.06 22.72
N THR A 203 20.63 5.35 23.15
CA THR A 203 19.80 6.39 22.55
C THR A 203 19.95 7.71 23.30
N ASP A 204 19.93 8.83 22.57
CA ASP A 204 19.89 10.17 23.15
C ASP A 204 18.44 10.60 23.49
N GLY A 205 17.46 9.73 23.29
CA GLY A 205 16.04 9.98 23.55
C GLY A 205 15.66 9.78 25.02
N GLU A 206 14.50 10.29 25.40
CA GLU A 206 13.92 10.01 26.70
C GLU A 206 13.37 8.58 26.76
N VAL A 207 13.77 7.82 27.79
CA VAL A 207 13.34 6.44 28.00
C VAL A 207 12.32 6.41 29.12
N TYR A 208 11.21 5.73 28.87
CA TYR A 208 10.14 5.50 29.84
C TYR A 208 9.88 4.01 29.99
N ARG A 209 9.59 3.58 31.20
CA ARG A 209 9.17 2.19 31.50
C ARG A 209 7.70 2.14 31.83
N MET A 210 7.02 1.16 31.22
CA MET A 210 5.63 0.85 31.52
C MET A 210 5.57 -0.40 32.40
N ASN A 211 5.06 -0.27 33.61
CA ASN A 211 4.88 -1.40 34.53
C ASN A 211 3.51 -1.33 35.18
N GLY A 212 2.69 -2.37 35.01
CA GLY A 212 1.35 -2.44 35.58
C GLY A 212 0.44 -1.27 35.20
N GLY A 213 0.60 -0.71 34.00
CA GLY A 213 -0.18 0.46 33.52
C GLY A 213 0.36 1.81 34.00
N VAL A 214 1.46 1.85 34.73
CA VAL A 214 2.12 3.08 35.22
C VAL A 214 3.36 3.36 34.37
N LEU A 215 3.45 4.57 33.83
CA LEU A 215 4.59 5.06 33.06
C LEU A 215 5.54 5.82 33.98
N THR A 216 6.79 5.42 34.03
CA THR A 216 7.86 6.08 34.78
C THR A 216 9.04 6.41 33.90
N LYS A 217 9.68 7.54 34.13
CA LYS A 217 10.93 7.89 33.43
C LYS A 217 12.04 6.96 33.94
N ALA A 218 12.80 6.36 33.01
CA ALA A 218 13.89 5.44 33.34
C ALA A 218 15.15 6.17 33.80
#